data_0c4b67a1cab6534f7b15b8b4a4fc05d4
#
_entry.id   0c4b67a1cab6534f7b15b8b4a4fc05d4
#
_cell.length_a   1.000
_cell.length_b   1.000
_cell.length_c   1.000
_cell.angle_alpha   90.00
_cell.angle_beta   90.00
_cell.angle_gamma   90.00
#
_symmetry.space_group_name_H-M   'P 1'
#
loop_
_entity.id
_entity.type
_entity.pdbx_description
1 polymer ?
#
loop_
_entity_poly.entity_id
_entity_poly.type
_entity_poly.pdbx_seq_one_letter_code
_entity_poly.pdbx_strand_id
1 'polypeptide(L)'
;PAVPAQPLRLDGDELSLSRVLLGGQGCSFRMDGQTLVLENLPEGPEPFELEIFTTCCPEKNTRLMGLYMSGGDFFTQCEAEGFRRITYFLDRPDVMAAYTVTLRADKARWPVLLSNGNLVESGDLDDGRHFAIWHDPHKKPSYLFAVVAGRLVAREQRITTRAGKEHLLQVFVRPGDLDQTG
;
A
#
# COMPACT_ATOMS: atom_id res chain seq x y z
N PRO A 1 -13.59 19.28 33.17
CA PRO A 1 -14.38 18.40 32.31
C PRO A 1 -13.44 17.80 31.26
N ALA A 2 -13.38 16.43 31.23
CA ALA A 2 -12.62 15.74 30.20
C ALA A 2 -13.24 16.10 28.83
N VAL A 3 -12.39 16.47 27.88
CA VAL A 3 -12.84 16.63 26.49
C VAL A 3 -13.24 15.24 26.01
N PRO A 4 -14.47 15.03 25.51
CA PRO A 4 -14.87 13.72 25.01
C PRO A 4 -13.90 13.29 23.92
N ALA A 5 -13.47 12.02 23.94
CA ALA A 5 -12.62 11.48 22.92
C ALA A 5 -13.33 11.66 21.56
N GLN A 6 -12.66 12.32 20.63
CA GLN A 6 -13.21 12.49 19.29
C GLN A 6 -13.13 11.17 18.53
N PRO A 7 -14.19 10.78 17.79
CA PRO A 7 -14.16 9.58 16.99
C PRO A 7 -13.05 9.65 15.92
N LEU A 8 -12.36 8.56 15.70
CA LEU A 8 -11.41 8.44 14.60
C LEU A 8 -12.19 8.30 13.27
N ARG A 9 -11.89 9.18 12.34
CA ARG A 9 -12.52 9.20 11.01
C ARG A 9 -11.46 8.84 9.98
N LEU A 10 -11.69 7.75 9.26
CA LEU A 10 -10.80 7.26 8.22
C LEU A 10 -11.46 7.41 6.86
N ASP A 11 -10.74 8.02 5.94
CA ASP A 11 -11.19 8.21 4.57
C ASP A 11 -11.17 6.88 3.81
N GLY A 12 -12.23 6.60 3.05
CA GLY A 12 -12.35 5.49 2.12
C GLY A 12 -13.06 5.94 0.86
N ASP A 13 -12.82 5.28 -0.27
CA ASP A 13 -13.53 5.53 -1.53
C ASP A 13 -13.65 4.22 -2.32
N GLU A 14 -14.88 3.85 -2.67
CA GLU A 14 -15.22 2.62 -3.42
C GLU A 14 -14.65 1.31 -2.80
N LEU A 15 -14.59 1.25 -1.47
CA LEU A 15 -14.14 0.08 -0.71
C LEU A 15 -15.32 -0.73 -0.19
N SER A 16 -15.16 -2.04 -0.14
CA SER A 16 -16.05 -2.93 0.62
C SER A 16 -15.36 -3.32 1.93
N LEU A 17 -15.89 -2.81 3.04
CA LEU A 17 -15.40 -3.11 4.38
C LEU A 17 -15.96 -4.46 4.83
N SER A 18 -15.11 -5.39 5.26
CA SER A 18 -15.55 -6.69 5.77
C SER A 18 -15.45 -6.80 7.29
N ARG A 19 -14.40 -6.24 7.89
CA ARG A 19 -14.16 -6.38 9.32
C ARG A 19 -13.22 -5.28 9.83
N VAL A 20 -13.44 -4.90 11.10
CA VAL A 20 -12.53 -4.02 11.87
C VAL A 20 -12.22 -4.68 13.19
N LEU A 21 -10.94 -4.75 13.57
CA LEU A 21 -10.49 -5.23 14.87
C LEU A 21 -9.67 -4.15 15.55
N LEU A 22 -9.86 -4.01 16.86
CA LEU A 22 -9.06 -3.18 17.75
C LEU A 22 -8.36 -4.10 18.73
N GLY A 23 -7.01 -4.13 18.70
CA GLY A 23 -6.24 -5.07 19.52
C GLY A 23 -6.61 -6.53 19.29
N GLY A 24 -6.90 -6.92 18.07
CA GLY A 24 -7.31 -8.29 17.69
C GLY A 24 -8.78 -8.64 17.99
N GLN A 25 -9.57 -7.73 18.56
CA GLN A 25 -10.99 -7.97 18.91
C GLN A 25 -11.93 -7.14 18.04
N GLY A 26 -13.13 -7.68 17.76
CA GLY A 26 -14.15 -6.98 16.99
C GLY A 26 -14.45 -5.59 17.58
N CYS A 27 -14.39 -4.58 16.73
CA CYS A 27 -14.63 -3.19 17.10
C CYS A 27 -15.93 -2.69 16.48
N SER A 28 -16.71 -1.94 17.25
CA SER A 28 -17.90 -1.25 16.74
C SER A 28 -17.50 -0.07 15.87
N PHE A 29 -18.14 0.05 14.73
CA PHE A 29 -17.94 1.16 13.80
C PHE A 29 -19.25 1.58 13.16
N ARG A 30 -19.26 2.74 12.56
CA ARG A 30 -20.34 3.19 11.65
C ARG A 30 -19.76 3.76 10.37
N MET A 31 -20.54 3.72 9.32
CA MET A 31 -20.22 4.40 8.07
C MET A 31 -20.94 5.75 8.03
N ASP A 32 -20.18 6.78 7.63
CA ASP A 32 -20.69 8.13 7.34
C ASP A 32 -20.35 8.44 5.88
N GLY A 33 -21.28 8.11 4.99
CA GLY A 33 -20.99 8.03 3.56
C GLY A 33 -19.92 6.96 3.30
N GLN A 34 -18.78 7.36 2.78
CA GLN A 34 -17.63 6.48 2.53
C GLN A 34 -16.58 6.53 3.66
N THR A 35 -16.78 7.35 4.68
CA THR A 35 -15.88 7.49 5.83
C THR A 35 -16.19 6.39 6.86
N LEU A 36 -15.16 5.67 7.28
CA LEU A 36 -15.22 4.75 8.43
C LEU A 36 -15.02 5.56 9.71
N VAL A 37 -15.99 5.48 10.61
CA VAL A 37 -15.97 6.19 11.89
C VAL A 37 -15.88 5.20 13.03
N LEU A 38 -14.83 5.30 13.84
CA LEU A 38 -14.57 4.48 15.00
C LEU A 38 -14.80 5.32 16.26
N GLU A 39 -15.67 4.81 17.11
CA GLU A 39 -16.00 5.39 18.40
C GLU A 39 -15.39 4.50 19.53
N ASN A 40 -15.32 5.01 20.74
CA ASN A 40 -14.84 4.25 21.89
C ASN A 40 -13.42 3.65 21.72
N LEU A 41 -12.51 4.43 21.11
CA LEU A 41 -11.09 4.09 21.06
C LEU A 41 -10.44 4.24 22.45
N PRO A 42 -9.32 3.54 22.73
CA PRO A 42 -8.57 3.72 23.95
C PRO A 42 -8.21 5.18 24.20
N GLU A 43 -8.44 5.65 25.42
CA GLU A 43 -8.05 7.00 25.83
C GLU A 43 -6.58 7.00 26.29
N GLY A 44 -5.87 8.10 26.03
CA GLY A 44 -4.50 8.30 26.50
C GLY A 44 -3.46 8.30 25.36
N PRO A 45 -2.17 8.44 25.72
CA PRO A 45 -1.08 8.55 24.77
C PRO A 45 -0.56 7.21 24.23
N GLU A 46 -1.04 6.10 24.77
CA GLU A 46 -0.55 4.77 24.38
C GLU A 46 -1.02 4.40 22.97
N PRO A 47 -0.11 3.85 22.15
CA PRO A 47 -0.48 3.38 20.81
C PRO A 47 -1.42 2.18 20.89
N PHE A 48 -2.34 2.09 19.94
CA PHE A 48 -3.20 0.93 19.76
C PHE A 48 -3.08 0.37 18.36
N GLU A 49 -3.42 -0.89 18.19
CA GLU A 49 -3.44 -1.59 16.91
C GLU A 49 -4.86 -1.61 16.35
N LEU A 50 -4.98 -1.22 15.10
CA LEU A 50 -6.24 -1.27 14.35
C LEU A 50 -6.03 -2.10 13.08
N GLU A 51 -6.82 -3.18 12.92
CA GLU A 51 -6.83 -4.00 11.72
C GLU A 51 -8.11 -3.73 10.93
N ILE A 52 -7.95 -3.41 9.66
CA ILE A 52 -9.08 -3.10 8.77
C ILE A 52 -9.00 -4.04 7.56
N PHE A 53 -10.04 -4.82 7.34
CA PHE A 53 -10.14 -5.79 6.25
C PHE A 53 -11.07 -5.25 5.19
N THR A 54 -10.51 -4.95 4.04
CA THR A 54 -11.24 -4.35 2.91
C THR A 54 -10.99 -5.10 1.62
N THR A 55 -11.88 -4.90 0.66
CA THR A 55 -11.68 -5.30 -0.73
C THR A 55 -11.94 -4.12 -1.66
N CYS A 56 -11.19 -4.05 -2.75
CA CYS A 56 -11.42 -3.15 -3.88
C CYS A 56 -11.41 -3.96 -5.18
N CYS A 57 -11.84 -3.36 -6.28
CA CYS A 57 -11.90 -4.01 -7.60
C CYS A 57 -11.02 -3.24 -8.61
N PRO A 58 -9.70 -3.46 -8.61
CA PRO A 58 -8.77 -2.72 -9.48
C PRO A 58 -9.06 -2.89 -10.97
N GLU A 59 -9.58 -4.05 -11.38
CA GLU A 59 -9.94 -4.32 -12.79
C GLU A 59 -11.11 -3.44 -13.28
N LYS A 60 -11.95 -2.96 -12.36
CA LYS A 60 -13.09 -2.08 -12.66
C LYS A 60 -12.77 -0.60 -12.45
N ASN A 61 -11.57 -0.31 -11.95
CA ASN A 61 -11.17 1.07 -11.64
C ASN A 61 -10.77 1.82 -12.92
N THR A 62 -11.69 2.60 -13.46
CA THR A 62 -11.48 3.44 -14.65
C THR A 62 -10.99 4.85 -14.32
N ARG A 63 -10.98 5.25 -13.04
CA ARG A 63 -10.48 6.56 -12.61
C ARG A 63 -8.97 6.66 -12.60
N LEU A 64 -8.27 5.51 -12.61
CA LEU A 64 -6.81 5.43 -12.53
C LEU A 64 -6.26 6.12 -11.27
N MET A 65 -7.02 6.04 -10.18
CA MET A 65 -6.68 6.55 -8.85
C MET A 65 -6.74 5.41 -7.83
N GLY A 66 -5.80 5.37 -6.87
CA GLY A 66 -5.62 4.23 -5.99
C GLY A 66 -4.99 3.06 -6.74
N LEU A 67 -5.42 1.84 -6.45
CA LEU A 67 -4.96 0.63 -7.14
C LEU A 67 -5.84 0.38 -8.37
N TYR A 68 -5.21 0.23 -9.55
CA TYR A 68 -5.90 -0.06 -10.81
C TYR A 68 -5.11 -1.04 -11.67
N MET A 69 -5.75 -1.56 -12.70
CA MET A 69 -5.12 -2.44 -13.68
C MET A 69 -4.95 -1.75 -15.03
N SER A 70 -3.78 -1.89 -15.65
CA SER A 70 -3.48 -1.41 -16.99
C SER A 70 -2.62 -2.43 -17.73
N GLY A 71 -3.13 -2.90 -18.90
CA GLY A 71 -2.42 -3.88 -19.72
C GLY A 71 -2.21 -5.24 -19.03
N GLY A 72 -3.03 -5.59 -18.03
CA GLY A 72 -2.93 -6.83 -17.27
C GLY A 72 -2.04 -6.76 -16.03
N ASP A 73 -1.38 -5.63 -15.80
CA ASP A 73 -0.53 -5.36 -14.64
C ASP A 73 -1.22 -4.39 -13.67
N PHE A 74 -0.89 -4.49 -12.39
CA PHE A 74 -1.40 -3.60 -11.34
C PHE A 74 -0.46 -2.45 -11.09
N PHE A 75 -1.04 -1.25 -10.93
CA PHE A 75 -0.35 -0.02 -10.60
C PHE A 75 -1.13 0.76 -9.56
N THR A 76 -0.44 1.67 -8.88
CA THR A 76 -1.08 2.64 -8.00
C THR A 76 -0.84 4.07 -8.47
N GLN A 77 -1.85 4.92 -8.29
CA GLN A 77 -1.74 6.37 -8.34
C GLN A 77 -2.42 6.94 -7.09
N CYS A 78 -1.63 7.39 -6.12
CA CYS A 78 -2.16 7.85 -4.84
C CYS A 78 -2.22 9.38 -4.70
N GLU A 79 -1.48 10.13 -5.48
CA GLU A 79 -1.53 11.60 -5.46
C GLU A 79 -2.78 12.11 -6.20
N ALA A 80 -3.58 13.00 -5.59
CA ALA A 80 -3.42 13.54 -4.24
C ALA A 80 -4.12 12.71 -3.15
N GLU A 81 -5.27 12.06 -3.42
CA GLU A 81 -6.17 11.39 -2.47
C GLU A 81 -6.57 9.98 -2.94
N GLY A 82 -5.64 9.26 -3.59
CA GLY A 82 -5.89 7.92 -4.12
C GLY A 82 -5.69 6.79 -3.11
N PHE A 83 -4.95 7.01 -2.03
CA PHE A 83 -4.68 5.94 -1.07
C PHE A 83 -5.97 5.43 -0.39
N ARG A 84 -6.94 6.29 -0.14
CA ARG A 84 -8.27 5.95 0.38
C ARG A 84 -9.08 4.99 -0.50
N ARG A 85 -8.66 4.78 -1.75
CA ARG A 85 -9.24 3.78 -2.67
C ARG A 85 -8.59 2.40 -2.56
N ILE A 86 -7.55 2.27 -1.72
CA ILE A 86 -6.86 1.01 -1.43
C ILE A 86 -7.30 0.47 -0.08
N THR A 87 -7.31 1.33 0.93
CA THR A 87 -7.77 1.01 2.29
C THR A 87 -8.24 2.28 3.01
N TYR A 88 -8.96 2.11 4.12
CA TYR A 88 -9.31 3.22 5.01
C TYR A 88 -8.08 3.76 5.71
N PHE A 89 -7.89 5.08 5.64
CA PHE A 89 -6.73 5.74 6.22
C PHE A 89 -7.00 7.20 6.56
N LEU A 90 -6.12 7.82 7.36
CA LEU A 90 -6.04 9.28 7.49
C LEU A 90 -5.31 9.83 6.25
N ASP A 91 -6.04 9.90 5.14
CA ASP A 91 -5.47 10.19 3.81
C ASP A 91 -5.25 11.68 3.59
N ARG A 92 -4.31 12.23 4.35
CA ARG A 92 -3.93 13.65 4.35
C ARG A 92 -2.41 13.80 4.30
N PRO A 93 -1.88 14.88 3.70
CA PRO A 93 -0.44 15.08 3.53
C PRO A 93 0.32 15.38 4.83
N ASP A 94 -0.37 15.79 5.89
CA ASP A 94 0.20 16.04 7.23
C ASP A 94 0.32 14.77 8.08
N VAL A 95 -0.27 13.65 7.65
CA VAL A 95 -0.18 12.36 8.33
C VAL A 95 0.98 11.54 7.76
N MET A 96 2.05 11.44 8.55
CA MET A 96 3.30 10.80 8.16
C MET A 96 3.42 9.41 8.79
N ALA A 97 3.55 8.37 7.99
CA ALA A 97 3.66 6.99 8.44
C ALA A 97 4.85 6.25 7.80
N ALA A 98 5.40 5.26 8.52
CA ALA A 98 6.26 4.23 7.95
C ALA A 98 5.37 3.11 7.39
N TYR A 99 5.82 2.46 6.32
CA TYR A 99 5.03 1.43 5.64
C TYR A 99 5.78 0.10 5.61
N THR A 100 5.08 -0.95 5.98
CA THR A 100 5.49 -2.33 5.67
C THR A 100 4.40 -2.96 4.82
N VAL A 101 4.76 -3.42 3.63
CA VAL A 101 3.80 -3.91 2.63
C VAL A 101 4.11 -5.35 2.30
N THR A 102 3.18 -6.26 2.58
CA THR A 102 3.25 -7.65 2.12
C THR A 102 2.34 -7.83 0.92
N LEU A 103 2.95 -8.11 -0.22
CA LEU A 103 2.25 -8.43 -1.47
C LEU A 103 2.21 -9.95 -1.65
N ARG A 104 1.06 -10.48 -2.08
CA ARG A 104 0.90 -11.89 -2.47
C ARG A 104 0.10 -11.96 -3.76
N ALA A 105 0.62 -12.67 -4.74
CA ALA A 105 -0.03 -12.81 -6.05
C ALA A 105 0.29 -14.15 -6.72
N ASP A 106 -0.47 -14.48 -7.76
CA ASP A 106 -0.17 -15.58 -8.67
C ASP A 106 1.16 -15.29 -9.39
N LYS A 107 2.14 -16.16 -9.18
CA LYS A 107 3.51 -15.98 -9.70
C LYS A 107 3.58 -16.02 -11.23
N ALA A 108 2.75 -16.84 -11.86
CA ALA A 108 2.74 -16.96 -13.31
C ALA A 108 2.16 -15.72 -14.00
N ARG A 109 1.19 -15.08 -13.34
CA ARG A 109 0.54 -13.86 -13.86
C ARG A 109 1.32 -12.59 -13.54
N TRP A 110 1.83 -12.46 -12.32
CA TRP A 110 2.51 -11.27 -11.82
C TRP A 110 3.81 -11.63 -11.11
N PRO A 111 4.87 -11.98 -11.89
CA PRO A 111 6.15 -12.45 -11.32
C PRO A 111 6.95 -11.38 -10.58
N VAL A 112 6.65 -10.09 -10.79
CA VAL A 112 7.32 -8.97 -10.14
C VAL A 112 6.33 -8.27 -9.22
N LEU A 113 6.72 -8.11 -7.94
CA LEU A 113 5.95 -7.43 -6.89
C LEU A 113 6.82 -6.32 -6.28
N LEU A 114 6.44 -5.06 -6.47
CA LEU A 114 7.20 -3.90 -6.03
C LEU A 114 6.38 -3.02 -5.10
N SER A 115 7.06 -2.40 -4.14
CA SER A 115 6.52 -1.32 -3.32
C SER A 115 7.63 -0.35 -2.91
N ASN A 116 7.26 0.69 -2.13
CA ASN A 116 8.23 1.63 -1.58
C ASN A 116 9.19 0.94 -0.59
N GLY A 117 10.40 1.52 -0.46
CA GLY A 117 11.39 1.11 0.51
C GLY A 117 12.29 -0.03 0.03
N ASN A 118 12.68 -0.90 0.95
CA ASN A 118 13.60 -2.00 0.68
C ASN A 118 12.87 -3.34 0.70
N LEU A 119 13.24 -4.24 -0.21
CA LEU A 119 12.79 -5.62 -0.15
C LEU A 119 13.42 -6.30 1.06
N VAL A 120 12.58 -6.75 1.99
CA VAL A 120 13.02 -7.43 3.23
C VAL A 120 13.02 -8.94 3.05
N GLU A 121 11.96 -9.46 2.40
CA GLU A 121 11.78 -10.89 2.21
C GLU A 121 10.94 -11.15 0.96
N SER A 122 11.20 -12.27 0.30
CA SER A 122 10.37 -12.76 -0.80
C SER A 122 10.50 -14.29 -0.90
N GLY A 123 9.47 -14.93 -1.44
CA GLY A 123 9.48 -16.39 -1.57
C GLY A 123 8.24 -16.93 -2.28
N ASP A 124 8.27 -18.22 -2.54
CA ASP A 124 7.17 -18.96 -3.14
C ASP A 124 6.22 -19.48 -2.05
N LEU A 125 4.94 -19.61 -2.40
CA LEU A 125 3.91 -20.23 -1.59
C LEU A 125 3.45 -21.54 -2.26
N ASP A 126 2.94 -22.47 -1.46
CA ASP A 126 2.61 -23.83 -1.92
C ASP A 126 1.50 -23.91 -2.98
N ASP A 127 0.72 -22.82 -3.15
CA ASP A 127 -0.45 -22.76 -4.03
C ASP A 127 -0.18 -22.09 -5.40
N GLY A 128 1.08 -21.97 -5.79
CA GLY A 128 1.50 -21.30 -7.04
C GLY A 128 1.53 -19.77 -6.95
N ARG A 129 1.24 -19.21 -5.77
CA ARG A 129 1.46 -17.81 -5.47
C ARG A 129 2.89 -17.58 -4.98
N HIS A 130 3.27 -16.33 -4.91
CA HIS A 130 4.50 -15.89 -4.27
C HIS A 130 4.23 -14.62 -3.44
N PHE A 131 5.22 -14.22 -2.66
CA PHE A 131 5.11 -13.01 -1.85
C PHE A 131 6.37 -12.16 -1.90
N ALA A 132 6.22 -10.89 -1.59
CA ALA A 132 7.29 -9.94 -1.34
C ALA A 132 6.89 -9.04 -0.15
N ILE A 133 7.83 -8.84 0.78
CA ILE A 133 7.69 -7.92 1.92
C ILE A 133 8.63 -6.75 1.71
N TRP A 134 8.05 -5.56 1.63
CA TRP A 134 8.75 -4.31 1.47
C TRP A 134 8.63 -3.48 2.76
N HIS A 135 9.70 -2.87 3.19
CA HIS A 135 9.71 -1.97 4.34
C HIS A 135 10.32 -0.62 3.96
N ASP A 136 9.52 0.43 4.11
CA ASP A 136 9.98 1.81 3.99
C ASP A 136 10.01 2.45 5.38
N PRO A 137 11.20 2.61 5.98
CA PRO A 137 11.36 3.14 7.32
C PRO A 137 11.19 4.66 7.38
N HIS A 138 11.25 5.33 6.23
CA HIS A 138 11.13 6.78 6.16
C HIS A 138 9.66 7.19 6.14
N LYS A 139 9.23 7.86 7.21
CA LYS A 139 7.86 8.36 7.29
C LYS A 139 7.53 9.26 6.11
N LYS A 140 6.43 8.97 5.45
CA LYS A 140 5.90 9.73 4.31
C LYS A 140 4.38 9.79 4.34
N PRO A 141 3.77 10.79 3.68
CA PRO A 141 2.32 10.84 3.51
C PRO A 141 1.84 9.75 2.55
N SER A 142 0.58 9.40 2.66
CA SER A 142 -0.07 8.33 1.88
C SER A 142 -0.05 8.55 0.37
N TYR A 143 -0.02 9.79 -0.11
CA TYR A 143 0.02 10.07 -1.54
C TYR A 143 1.31 9.62 -2.25
N LEU A 144 2.39 9.35 -1.49
CA LEU A 144 3.65 8.79 -2.01
C LEU A 144 3.67 7.25 -1.99
N PHE A 145 2.61 6.61 -1.51
CA PHE A 145 2.52 5.14 -1.50
C PHE A 145 2.45 4.59 -2.92
N ALA A 146 3.22 3.52 -3.17
CA ALA A 146 3.24 2.86 -4.46
C ALA A 146 3.29 1.34 -4.34
N VAL A 147 2.51 0.66 -5.20
CA VAL A 147 2.56 -0.78 -5.44
C VAL A 147 2.49 -1.03 -6.94
N VAL A 148 3.31 -1.96 -7.40
CA VAL A 148 3.26 -2.48 -8.77
C VAL A 148 3.32 -4.00 -8.72
N ALA A 149 2.45 -4.67 -9.48
CA ALA A 149 2.54 -6.10 -9.70
C ALA A 149 2.35 -6.40 -11.19
N GLY A 150 3.34 -7.03 -11.82
CA GLY A 150 3.29 -7.18 -13.29
C GLY A 150 4.32 -8.14 -13.87
N ARG A 151 4.21 -8.32 -15.19
CA ARG A 151 5.21 -9.00 -16.02
C ARG A 151 6.27 -8.00 -16.47
N LEU A 152 7.14 -7.63 -15.55
CA LEU A 152 8.18 -6.66 -15.77
C LEU A 152 9.55 -7.32 -15.88
N VAL A 153 10.47 -6.64 -16.55
CA VAL A 153 11.90 -6.96 -16.58
C VAL A 153 12.68 -5.78 -16.03
N ALA A 154 13.81 -6.06 -15.38
CA ALA A 154 14.66 -5.03 -14.80
C ALA A 154 15.88 -4.78 -15.68
N ARG A 155 16.22 -3.52 -15.90
CA ARG A 155 17.58 -3.09 -16.24
C ARG A 155 18.28 -2.67 -14.95
N GLU A 156 19.46 -3.22 -14.72
CA GLU A 156 20.20 -3.02 -13.50
C GLU A 156 21.53 -2.35 -13.75
N GLN A 157 21.92 -1.45 -12.87
CA GLN A 157 23.23 -0.82 -12.86
C GLN A 157 23.72 -0.67 -11.42
N ARG A 158 24.97 -1.05 -11.17
CA ARG A 158 25.65 -0.74 -9.90
C ARG A 158 26.39 0.56 -10.03
N ILE A 159 26.19 1.44 -9.07
CA ILE A 159 26.92 2.71 -8.97
C ILE A 159 27.58 2.84 -7.61
N THR A 160 28.72 3.50 -7.57
CA THR A 160 29.38 3.87 -6.33
C THR A 160 29.26 5.39 -6.13
N THR A 161 28.70 5.79 -5.00
CA THR A 161 28.56 7.21 -4.65
C THR A 161 29.91 7.84 -4.33
N ARG A 162 29.96 9.16 -4.25
CA ARG A 162 31.18 9.90 -3.81
C ARG A 162 31.63 9.51 -2.40
N ALA A 163 30.72 9.02 -1.55
CA ALA A 163 31.05 8.51 -0.22
C ALA A 163 31.55 7.05 -0.21
N GLY A 164 31.76 6.45 -1.38
CA GLY A 164 32.23 5.06 -1.50
C GLY A 164 31.15 3.99 -1.26
N LYS A 165 29.88 4.38 -1.16
CA LYS A 165 28.79 3.44 -0.95
C LYS A 165 28.25 2.92 -2.28
N GLU A 166 28.16 1.59 -2.42
CA GLU A 166 27.55 0.95 -3.58
C GLU A 166 26.02 0.97 -3.50
N HIS A 167 25.38 1.21 -4.64
CA HIS A 167 23.94 1.14 -4.81
C HIS A 167 23.60 0.35 -6.07
N LEU A 168 22.54 -0.44 -6.00
CA LEU A 168 21.89 -1.07 -7.15
C LEU A 168 20.75 -0.15 -7.61
N LEU A 169 20.86 0.30 -8.86
CA LEU A 169 19.76 0.98 -9.55
C LEU A 169 19.02 -0.04 -10.42
N GLN A 170 17.69 -0.03 -10.33
CA GLN A 170 16.83 -0.92 -11.11
C GLN A 170 15.74 -0.09 -11.79
N VAL A 171 15.59 -0.26 -13.08
CA VAL A 171 14.48 0.30 -13.86
C VAL A 171 13.64 -0.87 -14.36
N PHE A 172 12.40 -0.94 -13.88
CA PHE A 172 11.46 -1.98 -14.26
C PHE A 172 10.55 -1.48 -15.38
N VAL A 173 10.50 -2.24 -16.48
CA VAL A 173 9.71 -1.93 -17.66
C VAL A 173 9.03 -3.18 -18.19
N ARG A 174 8.08 -3.02 -19.11
CA ARG A 174 7.57 -4.17 -19.86
C ARG A 174 8.67 -4.75 -20.74
N PRO A 175 8.66 -6.07 -21.01
CA PRO A 175 9.73 -6.71 -21.81
C PRO A 175 10.01 -6.04 -23.15
N GLY A 176 8.98 -5.52 -23.83
CA GLY A 176 9.13 -4.82 -25.13
C GLY A 176 9.76 -3.42 -25.05
N ASP A 177 9.90 -2.85 -23.85
CA ASP A 177 10.38 -1.48 -23.65
C ASP A 177 11.81 -1.44 -23.06
N LEU A 178 12.47 -2.59 -22.92
CA LEU A 178 13.79 -2.68 -22.28
C LEU A 178 14.86 -1.85 -23.01
N ASP A 179 14.81 -1.80 -24.33
CA ASP A 179 15.76 -1.04 -25.16
C ASP A 179 15.61 0.48 -25.01
N GLN A 180 14.47 0.95 -24.49
CA GLN A 180 14.21 2.38 -24.25
C GLN A 180 14.79 2.89 -22.92
N THR A 181 15.38 2.00 -22.11
CA THR A 181 15.95 2.32 -20.78
C THR A 181 17.45 2.69 -20.84
N GLY A 182 18.01 2.90 -22.03
CA GLY A 182 19.41 3.14 -22.31
C GLY A 182 19.92 4.54 -22.01
#